data_01aff82b1e00226cf6d0743f17c1ffd4
#
_entry.id   01aff82b1e00226cf6d0743f17c1ffd4
#
_cell.length_a   1.000
_cell.length_b   1.000
_cell.length_c   1.000
_cell.angle_alpha   90.00
_cell.angle_beta   90.00
_cell.angle_gamma   90.00
#
_symmetry.space_group_name_H-M   'P 1'
#
loop_
_entity.id
_entity.type
_entity.pdbx_description
1 polymer ?
#
loop_
_entity_poly.entity_id
_entity_poly.type
_entity_poly.pdbx_seq_one_letter_code
_entity_poly.pdbx_strand_id
1 'polypeptide(L)'
;MIFDLPPILGLTPLVVYIILAFNKKIHAFVNVVICVIIGGILTGSDLTRFGAIMWDALGSFLGLVGLIIMLGAGLGLMLKETGIAEYIVHSMMRKIGVNTMNRAIIATMLASFTMVFLLNTLTGGNAVIAPIIIPLVASVGMTSSTLAIIIQAAGVTGLFLSPFSPPMVTMMQITGLSYGQVLLYASLPISLPMWFITYYNAKRVQAKTAGIDDYPDGTALEVKNYIPSPETKRATLYFGIAIIVSMAYGIIANVGVTHAITVISVSAVAAGVGAKLKVQQIFDNVMKGCGQYVWLFFLFLMFDPFLTFIADSGAFEAILELSMPLIATAGSFGIAIISAVVGIFGIQGAAVAQALMVDSVFRPMVDYVGMDMRAWVLVILIGSQMTSFAYPGLDIFAAMGIARTTNIKPMLRNGWMIILAALIALVVSVVIFG
;
A
#
# COMPACT_ATOMS: atom_id res chain seq x y z
N MET A 1 20.11 -11.85 -26.40
CA MET A 1 19.25 -13.04 -26.18
C MET A 1 19.94 -14.29 -26.73
N ILE A 2 19.76 -15.44 -26.07
CA ILE A 2 20.17 -16.73 -26.67
C ILE A 2 19.29 -16.99 -27.90
N PHE A 3 19.85 -17.64 -28.95
CA PHE A 3 19.14 -18.05 -30.16
C PHE A 3 18.65 -16.93 -31.11
N ASP A 4 19.24 -15.73 -31.09
CA ASP A 4 18.85 -14.57 -31.92
C ASP A 4 17.34 -14.29 -31.93
N LEU A 5 16.68 -14.53 -30.78
CA LEU A 5 15.25 -14.31 -30.61
C LEU A 5 14.90 -12.81 -30.65
N PRO A 6 13.75 -12.43 -31.22
CA PRO A 6 13.32 -11.04 -31.23
C PRO A 6 13.25 -10.47 -29.77
N PRO A 7 13.72 -9.22 -29.55
CA PRO A 7 13.76 -8.61 -28.21
C PRO A 7 12.41 -8.62 -27.47
N ILE A 8 11.31 -8.52 -28.22
CA ILE A 8 9.96 -8.55 -27.64
C ILE A 8 9.65 -9.83 -26.85
N LEU A 9 10.30 -10.96 -27.18
CA LEU A 9 10.18 -12.21 -26.43
C LEU A 9 10.84 -12.14 -25.06
N GLY A 10 11.67 -11.14 -24.79
CA GLY A 10 12.17 -10.81 -23.46
C GLY A 10 11.10 -10.41 -22.47
N LEU A 11 9.88 -10.09 -22.95
CA LEU A 11 8.71 -9.90 -22.07
C LEU A 11 8.08 -11.21 -21.59
N THR A 12 8.51 -12.37 -22.07
CA THR A 12 7.97 -13.68 -21.64
C THR A 12 7.95 -13.82 -20.12
N PRO A 13 9.02 -13.47 -19.35
CA PRO A 13 8.96 -13.53 -17.89
C PRO A 13 7.84 -12.66 -17.30
N LEU A 14 7.60 -11.47 -17.86
CA LEU A 14 6.54 -10.55 -17.43
C LEU A 14 5.14 -11.14 -17.71
N VAL A 15 4.93 -11.68 -18.90
CA VAL A 15 3.67 -12.33 -19.28
C VAL A 15 3.40 -13.54 -18.38
N VAL A 16 4.42 -14.37 -18.15
CA VAL A 16 4.32 -15.53 -17.25
C VAL A 16 4.01 -15.07 -15.82
N TYR A 17 4.66 -14.01 -15.33
CA TYR A 17 4.38 -13.44 -14.02
C TYR A 17 2.90 -13.05 -13.86
N ILE A 18 2.34 -12.36 -14.86
CA ILE A 18 0.94 -11.95 -14.86
C ILE A 18 0.02 -13.17 -14.85
N ILE A 19 0.26 -14.17 -15.72
CA ILE A 19 -0.56 -15.38 -15.81
C ILE A 19 -0.54 -16.16 -14.49
N LEU A 20 0.65 -16.38 -13.93
CA LEU A 20 0.79 -17.13 -12.68
C LEU A 20 0.21 -16.38 -11.46
N ALA A 21 0.20 -15.06 -11.48
CA ALA A 21 -0.36 -14.24 -10.40
C ALA A 21 -1.89 -14.41 -10.24
N PHE A 22 -2.61 -14.78 -11.31
CA PHE A 22 -4.03 -15.14 -11.22
C PHE A 22 -4.26 -16.54 -10.62
N ASN A 23 -3.21 -17.34 -10.50
CA ASN A 23 -3.31 -18.66 -9.87
C ASN A 23 -3.12 -18.55 -8.35
N LYS A 24 -4.21 -18.55 -7.59
CA LYS A 24 -4.21 -18.43 -6.11
C LYS A 24 -3.41 -19.51 -5.37
N LYS A 25 -3.00 -20.59 -6.05
CA LYS A 25 -2.21 -21.68 -5.45
C LYS A 25 -0.69 -21.40 -5.47
N ILE A 26 -0.24 -20.43 -6.27
CA ILE A 26 1.18 -20.09 -6.41
C ILE A 26 1.48 -18.89 -5.52
N HIS A 27 2.42 -19.07 -4.60
CA HIS A 27 2.90 -17.98 -3.76
C HIS A 27 3.65 -16.94 -4.61
N ALA A 28 3.45 -15.65 -4.34
CA ALA A 28 4.05 -14.56 -5.14
C ALA A 28 5.59 -14.68 -5.28
N PHE A 29 6.28 -15.10 -4.23
CA PHE A 29 7.72 -15.33 -4.26
C PHE A 29 8.11 -16.43 -5.25
N VAL A 30 7.38 -17.55 -5.26
CA VAL A 30 7.61 -18.66 -6.19
C VAL A 30 7.38 -18.22 -7.64
N ASN A 31 6.34 -17.41 -7.87
CA ASN A 31 6.06 -16.85 -9.18
C ASN A 31 7.26 -16.03 -9.72
N VAL A 32 7.79 -15.10 -8.92
CA VAL A 32 8.94 -14.29 -9.34
C VAL A 32 10.18 -15.16 -9.59
N VAL A 33 10.45 -16.15 -8.74
CA VAL A 33 11.58 -17.07 -8.95
C VAL A 33 11.48 -17.82 -10.27
N ILE A 34 10.29 -18.31 -10.63
CA ILE A 34 10.06 -18.95 -11.93
C ILE A 34 10.38 -17.97 -13.08
N CYS A 35 9.92 -16.73 -12.96
CA CYS A 35 10.15 -15.70 -13.97
C CYS A 35 11.63 -15.30 -14.09
N VAL A 36 12.34 -15.23 -12.98
CA VAL A 36 13.80 -15.01 -12.97
C VAL A 36 14.54 -16.13 -13.68
N ILE A 37 14.17 -17.39 -13.45
CA ILE A 37 14.75 -18.54 -14.14
C ILE A 37 14.50 -18.44 -15.66
N ILE A 38 13.26 -18.14 -16.07
CA ILE A 38 12.93 -17.97 -17.49
C ILE A 38 13.74 -16.82 -18.11
N GLY A 39 13.82 -15.67 -17.43
CA GLY A 39 14.60 -14.51 -17.89
C GLY A 39 16.08 -14.82 -18.01
N GLY A 40 16.67 -15.49 -17.03
CA GLY A 40 18.07 -15.91 -17.04
C GLY A 40 18.37 -16.87 -18.21
N ILE A 41 17.49 -17.81 -18.49
CA ILE A 41 17.62 -18.72 -19.65
C ILE A 41 17.55 -17.93 -20.96
N LEU A 42 16.57 -17.04 -21.12
CA LEU A 42 16.39 -16.26 -22.35
C LEU A 42 17.55 -15.31 -22.64
N THR A 43 18.14 -14.73 -21.61
CA THR A 43 19.29 -13.82 -21.74
C THR A 43 20.66 -14.55 -21.81
N GLY A 44 20.67 -15.86 -21.53
CA GLY A 44 21.92 -16.62 -21.45
C GLY A 44 22.76 -16.32 -20.24
N SER A 45 22.14 -15.85 -19.18
CA SER A 45 22.82 -15.51 -17.94
C SER A 45 23.23 -16.77 -17.17
N ASP A 46 24.47 -16.82 -16.73
CA ASP A 46 24.98 -17.89 -15.88
C ASP A 46 24.70 -17.64 -14.39
N LEU A 47 24.99 -18.63 -13.57
CA LEU A 47 24.83 -18.53 -12.11
C LEU A 47 25.75 -17.48 -11.48
N THR A 48 26.89 -17.20 -12.08
CA THR A 48 27.87 -16.19 -11.60
C THR A 48 27.25 -14.79 -11.75
N ARG A 49 26.69 -14.51 -12.93
CA ARG A 49 25.97 -13.25 -13.19
C ARG A 49 24.75 -13.10 -12.30
N PHE A 50 23.96 -14.15 -12.12
CA PHE A 50 22.83 -14.14 -11.18
C PHE A 50 23.31 -13.81 -9.77
N GLY A 51 24.39 -14.41 -9.28
CA GLY A 51 24.97 -14.12 -7.97
C GLY A 51 25.40 -12.66 -7.83
N ALA A 52 26.02 -12.07 -8.87
CA ALA A 52 26.40 -10.65 -8.89
C ALA A 52 25.17 -9.74 -8.82
N ILE A 53 24.14 -10.00 -9.62
CA ILE A 53 22.88 -9.24 -9.58
C ILE A 53 22.23 -9.34 -8.19
N MET A 54 22.22 -10.52 -7.57
CA MET A 54 21.68 -10.70 -6.21
C MET A 54 22.50 -9.97 -5.14
N TRP A 55 23.80 -9.86 -5.32
CA TRP A 55 24.65 -9.06 -4.44
C TRP A 55 24.30 -7.57 -4.54
N ASP A 56 24.16 -7.06 -5.74
CA ASP A 56 23.79 -5.67 -6.00
C ASP A 56 22.36 -5.38 -5.52
N ALA A 57 21.46 -6.34 -5.64
CA ALA A 57 20.07 -6.27 -5.15
C ALA A 57 19.97 -6.01 -3.64
N LEU A 58 20.92 -6.51 -2.82
CA LEU A 58 20.94 -6.23 -1.38
C LEU A 58 21.12 -4.74 -1.06
N GLY A 59 21.87 -4.02 -1.90
CA GLY A 59 22.05 -2.56 -1.78
C GLY A 59 21.10 -1.74 -2.66
N SER A 60 20.24 -2.40 -3.41
CA SER A 60 19.32 -1.74 -4.34
C SER A 60 18.17 -1.06 -3.60
N PHE A 61 17.44 -0.22 -4.37
CA PHE A 61 16.19 0.37 -3.89
C PHE A 61 15.15 -0.71 -3.50
N LEU A 62 15.05 -1.79 -4.25
CA LEU A 62 14.11 -2.88 -3.96
C LEU A 62 14.44 -3.59 -2.65
N GLY A 63 15.73 -3.84 -2.39
CA GLY A 63 16.20 -4.33 -1.10
C GLY A 63 15.86 -3.38 0.04
N LEU A 64 16.05 -2.07 -0.16
CA LEU A 64 15.67 -1.04 0.82
C LEU A 64 14.16 -1.05 1.12
N VAL A 65 13.31 -1.09 0.10
CA VAL A 65 11.85 -1.16 0.28
C VAL A 65 11.44 -2.40 1.06
N GLY A 66 11.99 -3.56 0.69
CA GLY A 66 11.74 -4.81 1.41
C GLY A 66 12.12 -4.72 2.89
N LEU A 67 13.28 -4.12 3.19
CA LEU A 67 13.75 -3.89 4.56
C LEU A 67 12.82 -2.94 5.33
N ILE A 68 12.39 -1.82 4.73
CA ILE A 68 11.46 -0.87 5.34
C ILE A 68 10.13 -1.54 5.70
N ILE A 69 9.58 -2.36 4.81
CA ILE A 69 8.33 -3.09 5.06
C ILE A 69 8.50 -4.07 6.21
N MET A 70 9.58 -4.80 6.21
CA MET A 70 9.89 -5.77 7.26
C MET A 70 10.04 -5.09 8.62
N LEU A 71 10.80 -4.00 8.71
CA LEU A 71 10.95 -3.21 9.94
C LEU A 71 9.65 -2.54 10.36
N GLY A 72 8.84 -2.07 9.40
CA GLY A 72 7.51 -1.51 9.65
C GLY A 72 6.58 -2.52 10.33
N ALA A 73 6.64 -3.79 9.92
CA ALA A 73 5.91 -4.87 10.59
C ALA A 73 6.44 -5.13 12.02
N GLY A 74 7.75 -5.00 12.23
CA GLY A 74 8.37 -5.03 13.57
C GLY A 74 7.82 -3.92 14.47
N LEU A 75 7.79 -2.68 13.98
CA LEU A 75 7.16 -1.57 14.70
C LEU A 75 5.67 -1.84 14.94
N GLY A 76 4.94 -2.34 13.95
CA GLY A 76 3.52 -2.67 14.07
C GLY A 76 3.24 -3.64 15.23
N LEU A 77 4.04 -4.70 15.35
CA LEU A 77 3.94 -5.62 16.48
C LEU A 77 4.28 -4.96 17.81
N MET A 78 5.30 -4.09 17.85
CA MET A 78 5.60 -3.29 19.06
C MET A 78 4.42 -2.42 19.49
N LEU A 79 3.77 -1.72 18.57
CA LEU A 79 2.60 -0.87 18.89
C LEU A 79 1.43 -1.70 19.41
N LYS A 80 1.26 -2.92 18.93
CA LYS A 80 0.26 -3.87 19.40
C LYS A 80 0.60 -4.38 20.82
N GLU A 81 1.80 -4.92 21.03
CA GLU A 81 2.21 -5.53 22.29
C GLU A 81 2.32 -4.50 23.44
N THR A 82 2.61 -3.24 23.15
CA THR A 82 2.62 -2.14 24.14
C THR A 82 1.24 -1.52 24.38
N GLY A 83 0.21 -1.95 23.66
CA GLY A 83 -1.15 -1.41 23.76
C GLY A 83 -1.31 0.00 23.17
N ILE A 84 -0.28 0.55 22.53
CA ILE A 84 -0.32 1.90 21.92
C ILE A 84 -1.41 1.99 20.86
N ALA A 85 -1.48 0.99 19.96
CA ALA A 85 -2.47 0.95 18.90
C ALA A 85 -3.90 1.00 19.45
N GLU A 86 -4.17 0.16 20.44
CA GLU A 86 -5.46 0.09 21.13
C GLU A 86 -5.81 1.42 21.82
N TYR A 87 -4.86 2.01 22.55
CA TYR A 87 -5.06 3.27 23.25
C TYR A 87 -5.37 4.43 22.30
N ILE A 88 -4.66 4.53 21.17
CA ILE A 88 -4.91 5.56 20.15
C ILE A 88 -6.34 5.46 19.65
N VAL A 89 -6.78 4.25 19.23
CA VAL A 89 -8.12 4.03 18.68
C VAL A 89 -9.19 4.33 19.71
N HIS A 90 -9.10 3.80 20.91
CA HIS A 90 -10.08 4.10 21.98
C HIS A 90 -10.15 5.59 22.30
N SER A 91 -9.01 6.28 22.33
CA SER A 91 -8.96 7.72 22.58
C SER A 91 -9.63 8.51 21.47
N MET A 92 -9.43 8.12 20.22
CA MET A 92 -10.08 8.74 19.05
C MET A 92 -11.60 8.50 19.07
N MET A 93 -12.03 7.25 19.23
CA MET A 93 -13.43 6.88 19.26
C MET A 93 -14.17 7.60 20.39
N ARG A 94 -13.55 7.73 21.56
CA ARG A 94 -14.12 8.44 22.71
C ARG A 94 -14.19 9.96 22.49
N LYS A 95 -13.16 10.59 21.89
CA LYS A 95 -13.13 12.03 21.64
C LYS A 95 -14.13 12.46 20.59
N ILE A 96 -14.29 11.69 19.52
CA ILE A 96 -15.24 11.97 18.43
C ILE A 96 -16.67 11.67 18.89
N GLY A 97 -16.81 10.64 19.74
CA GLY A 97 -18.08 10.07 20.18
C GLY A 97 -18.71 9.19 19.09
N VAL A 98 -19.33 8.10 19.50
CA VAL A 98 -20.03 7.15 18.60
C VAL A 98 -21.51 7.13 18.95
N ASN A 99 -22.11 8.33 19.05
CA ASN A 99 -23.50 8.48 19.51
C ASN A 99 -24.50 8.57 18.34
N THR A 100 -24.00 8.82 17.14
CA THR A 100 -24.80 8.91 15.93
C THR A 100 -24.10 8.22 14.77
N MET A 101 -24.86 7.74 13.79
CA MET A 101 -24.31 7.07 12.61
C MET A 101 -23.24 7.92 11.89
N ASN A 102 -23.48 9.22 11.71
CA ASN A 102 -22.51 10.10 11.04
C ASN A 102 -21.18 10.19 11.81
N ARG A 103 -21.24 10.32 13.14
CA ARG A 103 -20.03 10.34 13.97
C ARG A 103 -19.32 8.98 13.97
N ALA A 104 -20.08 7.89 14.00
CA ALA A 104 -19.54 6.54 13.90
C ALA A 104 -18.80 6.33 12.59
N ILE A 105 -19.36 6.75 11.44
CA ILE A 105 -18.69 6.69 10.14
C ILE A 105 -17.38 7.47 10.18
N ILE A 106 -17.38 8.73 10.60
CA ILE A 106 -16.17 9.57 10.64
C ILE A 106 -15.13 8.99 11.60
N ALA A 107 -15.55 8.58 12.81
CA ALA A 107 -14.64 7.99 13.80
C ALA A 107 -13.98 6.72 13.27
N THR A 108 -14.73 5.86 12.57
CA THR A 108 -14.21 4.64 11.95
C THR A 108 -13.26 4.95 10.80
N MET A 109 -13.59 5.92 9.94
CA MET A 109 -12.69 6.37 8.87
C MET A 109 -11.36 6.85 9.43
N LEU A 110 -11.39 7.72 10.45
CA LEU A 110 -10.19 8.24 11.09
C LEU A 110 -9.39 7.16 11.82
N ALA A 111 -10.06 6.24 12.51
CA ALA A 111 -9.40 5.15 13.20
C ALA A 111 -8.69 4.20 12.22
N SER A 112 -9.37 3.79 11.15
CA SER A 112 -8.79 2.96 10.09
C SER A 112 -7.62 3.66 9.42
N PHE A 113 -7.80 4.91 8.99
CA PHE A 113 -6.73 5.74 8.44
C PHE A 113 -5.51 5.79 9.36
N THR A 114 -5.71 6.15 10.64
CA THR A 114 -4.60 6.33 11.59
C THR A 114 -3.83 5.03 11.81
N MET A 115 -4.54 3.92 11.95
CA MET A 115 -3.87 2.63 12.17
C MET A 115 -3.11 2.15 10.95
N VAL A 116 -3.68 2.29 9.77
CA VAL A 116 -2.99 1.94 8.53
C VAL A 116 -1.80 2.87 8.26
N PHE A 117 -1.95 4.16 8.56
CA PHE A 117 -0.85 5.15 8.48
C PHE A 117 0.32 4.78 9.41
N LEU A 118 0.03 4.35 10.65
CA LEU A 118 1.05 4.01 11.65
C LEU A 118 1.69 2.63 11.39
N LEU A 119 0.87 1.64 10.98
CA LEU A 119 1.32 0.25 10.83
C LEU A 119 1.78 -0.08 9.39
N ASN A 120 1.57 0.82 8.44
CA ASN A 120 1.90 0.67 7.01
C ASN A 120 1.35 -0.62 6.36
N THR A 121 0.24 -1.13 6.87
CA THR A 121 -0.45 -2.31 6.34
C THR A 121 -1.96 -2.15 6.46
N LEU A 122 -2.68 -2.33 5.33
CA LEU A 122 -4.13 -2.17 5.28
C LEU A 122 -4.84 -3.22 6.13
N THR A 123 -4.57 -4.49 5.83
CA THR A 123 -5.20 -5.62 6.53
C THR A 123 -4.78 -5.69 7.98
N GLY A 124 -3.47 -5.54 8.27
CA GLY A 124 -2.93 -5.59 9.64
C GLY A 124 -3.47 -4.46 10.51
N GLY A 125 -3.49 -3.22 10.00
CA GLY A 125 -4.02 -2.06 10.71
C GLY A 125 -5.50 -2.24 11.06
N ASN A 126 -6.30 -2.65 10.09
CA ASN A 126 -7.73 -2.87 10.29
C ASN A 126 -8.03 -4.08 11.21
N ALA A 127 -7.24 -5.15 11.15
CA ALA A 127 -7.40 -6.31 12.04
C ALA A 127 -7.15 -5.95 13.51
N VAL A 128 -6.21 -5.05 13.80
CA VAL A 128 -5.94 -4.57 15.17
C VAL A 128 -7.12 -3.80 15.75
N ILE A 129 -7.79 -2.98 14.93
CA ILE A 129 -8.89 -2.11 15.41
C ILE A 129 -10.25 -2.81 15.38
N ALA A 130 -10.43 -3.87 14.61
CA ALA A 130 -11.72 -4.54 14.44
C ALA A 130 -12.37 -4.98 15.75
N PRO A 131 -11.66 -5.61 16.72
CA PRO A 131 -12.24 -5.99 18.01
C PRO A 131 -12.75 -4.79 18.85
N ILE A 132 -12.22 -3.60 18.59
CA ILE A 132 -12.58 -2.36 19.29
C ILE A 132 -13.76 -1.68 18.58
N ILE A 133 -13.65 -1.57 17.25
CA ILE A 133 -14.60 -0.80 16.45
C ILE A 133 -15.93 -1.53 16.28
N ILE A 134 -15.91 -2.84 16.04
CA ILE A 134 -17.13 -3.61 15.73
C ILE A 134 -18.17 -3.48 16.84
N PRO A 135 -17.89 -3.70 18.14
CA PRO A 135 -18.87 -3.51 19.19
C PRO A 135 -19.40 -2.07 19.28
N LEU A 136 -18.51 -1.08 19.10
CA LEU A 136 -18.89 0.34 19.16
C LEU A 136 -19.81 0.74 18.00
N VAL A 137 -19.51 0.33 16.77
CA VAL A 137 -20.37 0.68 15.63
C VAL A 137 -21.64 -0.14 15.58
N ALA A 138 -21.62 -1.39 16.07
CA ALA A 138 -22.82 -2.20 16.24
C ALA A 138 -23.81 -1.55 17.21
N SER A 139 -23.34 -0.88 18.28
CA SER A 139 -24.19 -0.19 19.26
C SER A 139 -25.01 0.96 18.67
N VAL A 140 -24.60 1.51 17.54
CA VAL A 140 -25.34 2.56 16.80
C VAL A 140 -26.01 2.01 15.52
N GLY A 141 -26.07 0.69 15.37
CA GLY A 141 -26.73 0.03 14.26
C GLY A 141 -25.98 0.14 12.92
N MET A 142 -24.65 0.33 12.92
CA MET A 142 -23.86 0.29 11.68
C MET A 142 -23.78 -1.14 11.15
N THR A 143 -24.07 -1.32 9.87
CA THR A 143 -24.02 -2.63 9.22
C THR A 143 -22.59 -3.06 8.90
N SER A 144 -22.37 -4.36 8.81
CA SER A 144 -21.07 -4.96 8.47
C SER A 144 -20.59 -4.54 7.06
N SER A 145 -21.53 -4.40 6.10
CA SER A 145 -21.23 -3.86 4.76
C SER A 145 -20.76 -2.40 4.78
N THR A 146 -21.34 -1.58 5.65
CA THR A 146 -20.92 -0.19 5.83
C THR A 146 -19.52 -0.10 6.42
N LEU A 147 -19.24 -0.91 7.45
CA LEU A 147 -17.89 -0.99 8.03
C LEU A 147 -16.85 -1.43 6.98
N ALA A 148 -17.17 -2.45 6.17
CA ALA A 148 -16.24 -3.00 5.17
C ALA A 148 -15.75 -1.93 4.19
N ILE A 149 -16.66 -1.15 3.60
CA ILE A 149 -16.26 -0.08 2.65
C ILE A 149 -15.44 1.02 3.31
N ILE A 150 -15.73 1.34 4.58
CA ILE A 150 -15.00 2.37 5.33
C ILE A 150 -13.56 1.91 5.58
N ILE A 151 -13.36 0.73 6.16
CA ILE A 151 -12.03 0.25 6.55
C ILE A 151 -11.14 -0.03 5.34
N GLN A 152 -11.73 -0.41 4.18
CA GLN A 152 -10.95 -0.53 2.96
C GLN A 152 -10.55 0.85 2.43
N ALA A 153 -11.51 1.70 2.13
CA ALA A 153 -11.25 2.93 1.37
C ALA A 153 -10.58 4.02 2.21
N ALA A 154 -11.05 4.29 3.43
CA ALA A 154 -10.38 5.25 4.30
C ALA A 154 -9.04 4.70 4.81
N GLY A 155 -8.96 3.39 5.08
CA GLY A 155 -7.73 2.74 5.53
C GLY A 155 -6.61 2.87 4.51
N VAL A 156 -6.85 2.55 3.24
CA VAL A 156 -5.81 2.59 2.22
C VAL A 156 -5.20 3.99 2.04
N THR A 157 -5.95 5.06 2.32
CA THR A 157 -5.37 6.41 2.29
C THR A 157 -4.28 6.61 3.35
N GLY A 158 -4.27 5.82 4.41
CA GLY A 158 -3.17 5.75 5.36
C GLY A 158 -1.86 5.32 4.71
N LEU A 159 -1.90 4.42 3.74
CA LEU A 159 -0.71 4.03 2.97
C LEU A 159 -0.26 5.14 2.01
N PHE A 160 -1.22 5.88 1.42
CA PHE A 160 -0.87 6.95 0.49
C PHE A 160 -0.27 8.19 1.17
N LEU A 161 -0.61 8.40 2.42
CA LEU A 161 -0.21 9.58 3.18
C LEU A 161 0.94 9.31 4.17
N SER A 162 1.21 8.04 4.50
CA SER A 162 2.32 7.69 5.41
C SER A 162 3.67 7.85 4.70
N PRO A 163 4.62 8.60 5.28
CA PRO A 163 5.92 8.84 4.66
C PRO A 163 6.81 7.59 4.56
N PHE A 164 6.49 6.55 5.31
CA PHE A 164 7.26 5.30 5.36
C PHE A 164 6.50 4.10 4.80
N SER A 165 5.34 4.35 4.20
CA SER A 165 4.61 3.28 3.55
C SER A 165 5.31 2.83 2.27
N PRO A 166 5.17 1.54 1.92
CA PRO A 166 5.76 1.03 0.70
C PRO A 166 5.36 1.81 -0.56
N PRO A 167 4.07 2.16 -0.76
CA PRO A 167 3.68 2.98 -1.91
C PRO A 167 4.39 4.34 -1.96
N MET A 168 4.41 5.07 -0.84
CA MET A 168 5.03 6.41 -0.78
C MET A 168 6.52 6.35 -1.10
N VAL A 169 7.24 5.44 -0.44
CA VAL A 169 8.68 5.24 -0.64
C VAL A 169 8.97 4.89 -2.10
N THR A 170 8.14 4.04 -2.71
CA THR A 170 8.26 3.65 -4.12
C THR A 170 8.03 4.84 -5.06
N MET A 171 6.98 5.63 -4.83
CA MET A 171 6.70 6.82 -5.63
C MET A 171 7.86 7.83 -5.59
N MET A 172 8.38 8.12 -4.39
CA MET A 172 9.51 9.03 -4.22
C MET A 172 10.74 8.56 -5.01
N GLN A 173 11.03 7.27 -4.97
CA GLN A 173 12.20 6.72 -5.63
C GLN A 173 12.05 6.68 -7.15
N ILE A 174 10.93 6.18 -7.65
CA ILE A 174 10.68 6.06 -9.09
C ILE A 174 10.73 7.44 -9.77
N THR A 175 10.17 8.46 -9.12
CA THR A 175 10.01 9.79 -9.72
C THR A 175 11.10 10.79 -9.32
N GLY A 176 11.89 10.51 -8.29
CA GLY A 176 12.84 11.46 -7.71
C GLY A 176 12.20 12.62 -6.94
N LEU A 177 10.86 12.59 -6.77
CA LEU A 177 10.13 13.63 -6.06
C LEU A 177 10.30 13.49 -4.54
N SER A 178 10.32 14.62 -3.85
CA SER A 178 10.30 14.64 -2.38
C SER A 178 8.96 14.16 -1.81
N TYR A 179 8.94 13.75 -0.54
CA TYR A 179 7.71 13.37 0.15
C TYR A 179 6.60 14.43 0.00
N GLY A 180 6.93 15.71 0.21
CA GLY A 180 5.97 16.80 0.08
C GLY A 180 5.41 16.95 -1.33
N GLN A 181 6.22 16.71 -2.35
CA GLN A 181 5.77 16.72 -3.75
C GLN A 181 4.86 15.54 -4.08
N VAL A 182 5.23 14.30 -3.68
CA VAL A 182 4.36 13.12 -3.87
C VAL A 182 3.04 13.31 -3.12
N LEU A 183 3.11 13.85 -1.89
CA LEU A 183 1.91 14.16 -1.11
C LEU A 183 0.98 15.12 -1.86
N LEU A 184 1.53 16.20 -2.40
CA LEU A 184 0.76 17.28 -3.05
C LEU A 184 0.22 16.85 -4.43
N TYR A 185 1.05 16.17 -5.24
CA TYR A 185 0.72 15.89 -6.64
C TYR A 185 0.02 14.55 -6.87
N ALA A 186 0.13 13.60 -5.93
CA ALA A 186 -0.51 12.29 -6.06
C ALA A 186 -1.40 11.92 -4.87
N SER A 187 -0.86 11.90 -3.66
CA SER A 187 -1.56 11.31 -2.51
C SER A 187 -2.80 12.10 -2.09
N LEU A 188 -2.73 13.42 -1.98
CA LEU A 188 -3.87 14.27 -1.62
C LEU A 188 -4.93 14.33 -2.71
N PRO A 189 -4.58 14.50 -4.01
CA PRO A 189 -5.56 14.47 -5.10
C PRO A 189 -6.41 13.20 -5.16
N ILE A 190 -5.89 12.07 -4.69
CA ILE A 190 -6.64 10.80 -4.61
C ILE A 190 -7.35 10.68 -3.26
N SER A 191 -6.64 10.91 -2.16
CA SER A 191 -7.15 10.62 -0.81
C SER A 191 -8.35 11.49 -0.44
N LEU A 192 -8.35 12.78 -0.79
CA LEU A 192 -9.46 13.67 -0.46
C LEU A 192 -10.78 13.25 -1.13
N PRO A 193 -10.85 13.04 -2.46
CA PRO A 193 -12.06 12.51 -3.10
C PRO A 193 -12.46 11.14 -2.54
N MET A 194 -11.50 10.25 -2.23
CA MET A 194 -11.80 8.95 -1.62
C MET A 194 -12.53 9.09 -0.29
N TRP A 195 -12.15 10.03 0.56
CA TRP A 195 -12.81 10.29 1.84
C TRP A 195 -14.25 10.76 1.64
N PHE A 196 -14.47 11.73 0.74
CA PHE A 196 -15.82 12.24 0.43
C PHE A 196 -16.72 11.13 -0.15
N ILE A 197 -16.22 10.39 -1.13
CA ILE A 197 -16.97 9.31 -1.77
C ILE A 197 -17.30 8.22 -0.75
N THR A 198 -16.33 7.82 0.07
CA THR A 198 -16.52 6.77 1.08
C THR A 198 -17.54 7.21 2.13
N TYR A 199 -17.46 8.44 2.64
CA TYR A 199 -18.45 8.98 3.59
C TYR A 199 -19.86 8.96 3.00
N TYR A 200 -20.03 9.46 1.79
CA TYR A 200 -21.32 9.50 1.11
C TYR A 200 -21.87 8.10 0.83
N ASN A 201 -21.02 7.20 0.34
CA ASN A 201 -21.44 5.83 0.07
C ASN A 201 -21.69 5.05 1.35
N ALA A 202 -20.96 5.28 2.44
CA ALA A 202 -21.24 4.68 3.74
C ALA A 202 -22.66 4.98 4.21
N LYS A 203 -23.13 6.23 4.08
CA LYS A 203 -24.52 6.60 4.40
C LYS A 203 -25.53 5.89 3.50
N ARG A 204 -25.24 5.78 2.20
CA ARG A 204 -26.11 5.09 1.23
C ARG A 204 -26.16 3.58 1.46
N VAL A 205 -25.01 2.99 1.74
CA VAL A 205 -24.91 1.54 2.03
C VAL A 205 -25.64 1.25 3.32
N GLN A 206 -25.42 2.04 4.36
CA GLN A 206 -26.13 1.91 5.64
C GLN A 206 -27.64 1.90 5.44
N ALA A 207 -28.19 2.88 4.71
CA ALA A 207 -29.64 2.95 4.46
C ALA A 207 -30.20 1.75 3.67
N LYS A 208 -29.36 1.05 2.89
CA LYS A 208 -29.77 -0.09 2.06
C LYS A 208 -29.55 -1.45 2.73
N THR A 209 -28.69 -1.51 3.72
CA THR A 209 -28.25 -2.76 4.34
C THR A 209 -28.72 -2.87 5.81
N ALA A 210 -29.29 -1.83 6.38
CA ALA A 210 -29.92 -1.87 7.69
C ALA A 210 -31.06 -2.91 7.73
N GLY A 211 -31.05 -3.77 8.74
CA GLY A 211 -31.96 -4.91 8.86
C GLY A 211 -31.59 -6.12 8.00
N ILE A 212 -30.52 -6.05 7.16
CA ILE A 212 -30.06 -7.15 6.29
C ILE A 212 -28.66 -7.62 6.69
N ASP A 213 -27.71 -6.67 6.78
CA ASP A 213 -26.30 -6.95 7.06
C ASP A 213 -25.92 -6.47 8.48
N ASP A 214 -26.88 -6.42 9.40
CA ASP A 214 -26.65 -6.01 10.79
C ASP A 214 -25.76 -7.02 11.53
N TYR A 215 -25.06 -6.55 12.54
CA TYR A 215 -24.32 -7.43 13.42
C TYR A 215 -25.27 -8.24 14.30
N PRO A 216 -24.91 -9.51 14.66
CA PRO A 216 -25.72 -10.32 15.54
C PRO A 216 -26.02 -9.63 16.86
N ASP A 217 -27.21 -9.93 17.43
CA ASP A 217 -27.58 -9.49 18.77
C ASP A 217 -26.52 -9.87 19.80
N GLY A 218 -26.20 -8.94 20.68
CA GLY A 218 -25.15 -9.12 21.69
C GLY A 218 -23.76 -8.58 21.29
N THR A 219 -23.49 -8.34 19.99
CA THR A 219 -22.19 -7.76 19.56
C THR A 219 -21.93 -6.42 20.23
N ALA A 220 -22.95 -5.59 20.41
CA ALA A 220 -22.86 -4.30 21.11
C ALA A 220 -22.54 -4.41 22.61
N LEU A 221 -22.87 -5.53 23.25
CA LEU A 221 -22.62 -5.77 24.67
C LEU A 221 -21.14 -6.07 24.98
N GLU A 222 -20.36 -6.33 23.97
CA GLU A 222 -18.90 -6.54 24.10
C GLU A 222 -18.09 -5.26 24.31
N VAL A 223 -18.76 -4.09 24.39
CA VAL A 223 -18.10 -2.81 24.66
C VAL A 223 -17.47 -2.85 26.06
N LYS A 224 -16.19 -3.13 26.13
CA LYS A 224 -15.42 -3.11 27.40
C LYS A 224 -15.04 -1.68 27.74
N ASN A 225 -15.17 -1.31 29.02
CA ASN A 225 -14.56 -0.09 29.54
C ASN A 225 -13.04 -0.19 29.45
N TYR A 226 -12.47 0.35 28.39
CA TYR A 226 -11.02 0.35 28.22
C TYR A 226 -10.39 1.40 29.13
N ILE A 227 -9.56 0.94 30.06
CA ILE A 227 -8.75 1.76 30.94
C ILE A 227 -7.29 1.52 30.58
N PRO A 228 -6.61 2.46 29.90
CA PRO A 228 -5.21 2.30 29.52
C PRO A 228 -4.32 2.28 30.76
N SER A 229 -3.35 1.37 30.77
CA SER A 229 -2.35 1.32 31.83
C SER A 229 -1.46 2.59 31.82
N PRO A 230 -0.82 2.96 32.96
CA PRO A 230 0.16 4.04 32.97
C PRO A 230 1.31 3.79 32.01
N GLU A 231 1.72 2.54 31.85
CA GLU A 231 2.75 2.10 30.90
C GLU A 231 2.35 2.39 29.45
N THR A 232 1.13 2.02 29.05
CA THR A 232 0.60 2.28 27.68
C THR A 232 0.55 3.78 27.39
N LYS A 233 0.09 4.60 28.34
CA LYS A 233 0.06 6.06 28.15
C LYS A 233 1.45 6.64 27.92
N ARG A 234 2.43 6.22 28.75
CA ARG A 234 3.82 6.65 28.61
C ARG A 234 4.45 6.13 27.33
N ALA A 235 4.21 4.86 26.95
CA ALA A 235 4.68 4.29 25.70
C ALA A 235 4.13 5.08 24.50
N THR A 236 2.85 5.46 24.52
CA THR A 236 2.24 6.29 23.47
C THR A 236 2.88 7.67 23.39
N LEU A 237 3.19 8.30 24.52
CA LEU A 237 3.86 9.59 24.54
C LEU A 237 5.28 9.48 23.96
N TYR A 238 6.07 8.49 24.38
CA TYR A 238 7.44 8.29 23.90
C TYR A 238 7.46 7.97 22.41
N PHE A 239 6.58 7.09 21.95
CA PHE A 239 6.38 6.80 20.53
C PHE A 239 6.01 8.07 19.74
N GLY A 240 5.03 8.85 20.23
CA GLY A 240 4.58 10.08 19.57
C GLY A 240 5.70 11.12 19.46
N ILE A 241 6.49 11.32 20.51
CA ILE A 241 7.65 12.23 20.49
C ILE A 241 8.70 11.69 19.51
N ALA A 242 9.04 10.41 19.57
CA ALA A 242 10.05 9.81 18.70
C ALA A 242 9.71 9.94 17.24
N ILE A 243 8.46 9.63 16.84
CA ILE A 243 8.05 9.73 15.44
C ILE A 243 8.01 11.18 14.96
N ILE A 244 7.47 12.11 15.75
CA ILE A 244 7.41 13.53 15.38
C ILE A 244 8.81 14.13 15.24
N VAL A 245 9.69 13.90 16.20
CA VAL A 245 11.06 14.44 16.19
C VAL A 245 11.86 13.86 15.03
N SER A 246 11.79 12.53 14.82
CA SER A 246 12.51 11.88 13.74
C SER A 246 12.01 12.32 12.36
N MET A 247 10.68 12.48 12.19
CA MET A 247 10.10 12.99 10.94
C MET A 247 10.48 14.45 10.70
N ALA A 248 10.36 15.30 11.72
CA ALA A 248 10.76 16.71 11.61
C ALA A 248 12.23 16.84 11.22
N TYR A 249 13.11 16.07 11.83
CA TYR A 249 14.52 16.02 11.45
C TYR A 249 14.68 15.59 9.98
N GLY A 250 14.00 14.53 9.56
CA GLY A 250 14.06 14.05 8.17
C GLY A 250 13.65 15.11 7.15
N ILE A 251 12.61 15.87 7.43
CA ILE A 251 12.12 16.95 6.56
C ILE A 251 13.09 18.14 6.55
N ILE A 252 13.54 18.59 7.72
CA ILE A 252 14.42 19.77 7.85
C ILE A 252 15.80 19.50 7.26
N ALA A 253 16.37 18.32 7.53
CA ALA A 253 17.68 17.93 7.04
C ALA A 253 17.67 17.39 5.60
N ASN A 254 16.47 17.29 4.98
CA ASN A 254 16.24 16.75 3.63
C ASN A 254 16.96 15.42 3.41
N VAL A 255 16.89 14.52 4.41
CA VAL A 255 17.48 13.18 4.32
C VAL A 255 16.64 12.27 3.43
N GLY A 256 17.28 11.42 2.66
CA GLY A 256 16.61 10.56 1.69
C GLY A 256 15.77 9.45 2.33
N VAL A 257 15.25 8.57 1.47
CA VAL A 257 14.33 7.48 1.82
C VAL A 257 14.91 6.52 2.88
N THR A 258 16.23 6.35 2.94
CA THR A 258 16.92 5.51 3.93
C THR A 258 16.66 5.93 5.37
N HIS A 259 16.30 7.21 5.60
CA HIS A 259 15.94 7.70 6.93
C HIS A 259 14.71 6.98 7.52
N ALA A 260 13.87 6.39 6.69
CA ALA A 260 12.74 5.58 7.15
C ALA A 260 13.17 4.46 8.11
N ILE A 261 14.33 3.82 7.84
CA ILE A 261 14.88 2.78 8.73
C ILE A 261 15.11 3.35 10.13
N THR A 262 15.75 4.53 10.21
CA THR A 262 16.03 5.20 11.49
C THR A 262 14.74 5.55 12.24
N VAL A 263 13.77 6.16 11.55
CA VAL A 263 12.50 6.56 12.15
C VAL A 263 11.74 5.36 12.71
N ILE A 264 11.63 4.28 11.93
CA ILE A 264 10.94 3.06 12.37
C ILE A 264 11.65 2.44 13.57
N SER A 265 12.99 2.32 13.53
CA SER A 265 13.78 1.70 14.59
C SER A 265 13.72 2.51 15.88
N VAL A 266 13.93 3.83 15.81
CA VAL A 266 13.87 4.74 16.98
C VAL A 266 12.47 4.74 17.58
N SER A 267 11.42 4.76 16.76
CA SER A 267 10.04 4.71 17.23
C SER A 267 9.70 3.40 17.92
N ALA A 268 10.18 2.26 17.41
CA ALA A 268 9.98 0.96 18.03
C ALA A 268 10.68 0.87 19.41
N VAL A 269 11.93 1.34 19.49
CA VAL A 269 12.68 1.40 20.76
C VAL A 269 11.98 2.33 21.76
N ALA A 270 11.57 3.53 21.33
CA ALA A 270 10.88 4.49 22.20
C ALA A 270 9.56 3.94 22.74
N ALA A 271 8.78 3.23 21.90
CA ALA A 271 7.57 2.54 22.34
C ALA A 271 7.85 1.52 23.44
N GLY A 272 8.87 0.66 23.24
CA GLY A 272 9.25 -0.36 24.21
C GLY A 272 9.79 0.19 25.52
N VAL A 273 10.67 1.20 25.45
CA VAL A 273 11.20 1.91 26.63
C VAL A 273 10.08 2.59 27.42
N GLY A 274 9.16 3.26 26.71
CA GLY A 274 7.97 3.87 27.32
C GLY A 274 7.09 2.85 28.02
N ALA A 275 6.97 1.63 27.50
CA ALA A 275 6.25 0.52 28.12
C ALA A 275 7.03 -0.19 29.25
N LYS A 276 8.26 0.24 29.58
CA LYS A 276 9.18 -0.43 30.55
C LYS A 276 9.56 -1.86 30.13
N LEU A 277 9.59 -2.17 28.86
CA LEU A 277 10.07 -3.46 28.39
C LEU A 277 11.58 -3.57 28.56
N LYS A 278 12.08 -4.78 28.85
CA LYS A 278 13.52 -5.07 28.80
C LYS A 278 14.02 -4.97 27.37
N VAL A 279 15.30 -4.60 27.20
CA VAL A 279 15.91 -4.48 25.85
C VAL A 279 15.72 -5.75 25.03
N GLN A 280 15.88 -6.93 25.65
CA GLN A 280 15.65 -8.20 24.98
C GLN A 280 14.21 -8.35 24.46
N GLN A 281 13.21 -7.96 25.25
CA GLN A 281 11.80 -8.02 24.84
C GLN A 281 11.50 -7.07 23.69
N ILE A 282 12.13 -5.89 23.67
CA ILE A 282 12.01 -4.93 22.57
C ILE A 282 12.55 -5.59 21.29
N PHE A 283 13.75 -6.16 21.36
CA PHE A 283 14.37 -6.84 20.23
C PHE A 283 13.52 -8.02 19.73
N ASP A 284 13.10 -8.90 20.66
CA ASP A 284 12.30 -10.09 20.32
C ASP A 284 10.97 -9.72 19.65
N ASN A 285 10.28 -8.69 20.12
CA ASN A 285 9.03 -8.23 19.53
C ASN A 285 9.25 -7.65 18.13
N VAL A 286 10.30 -6.83 17.94
CA VAL A 286 10.64 -6.29 16.62
C VAL A 286 10.99 -7.43 15.66
N MET A 287 11.86 -8.35 16.07
CA MET A 287 12.25 -9.49 15.21
C MET A 287 11.08 -10.42 14.89
N LYS A 288 10.20 -10.68 15.84
CA LYS A 288 8.98 -11.45 15.62
C LYS A 288 8.05 -10.78 14.60
N GLY A 289 7.92 -9.46 14.66
CA GLY A 289 7.16 -8.69 13.68
C GLY A 289 7.82 -8.72 12.29
N CYS A 290 9.14 -8.50 12.22
CA CYS A 290 9.92 -8.62 10.99
C CYS A 290 9.76 -10.00 10.33
N GLY A 291 9.78 -11.06 11.14
CA GLY A 291 9.65 -12.44 10.66
C GLY A 291 8.38 -12.72 9.86
N GLN A 292 7.31 -11.97 10.10
CA GLN A 292 6.05 -12.12 9.35
C GLN A 292 6.18 -11.68 7.89
N TYR A 293 7.15 -10.81 7.56
CA TYR A 293 7.32 -10.20 6.23
C TYR A 293 8.70 -10.47 5.61
N VAL A 294 9.50 -11.37 6.17
CA VAL A 294 10.79 -11.79 5.59
C VAL A 294 10.64 -12.29 4.15
N TRP A 295 9.57 -13.06 3.87
CA TRP A 295 9.29 -13.52 2.51
C TRP A 295 9.12 -12.38 1.50
N LEU A 296 8.56 -11.25 1.95
CA LEU A 296 8.35 -10.07 1.11
C LEU A 296 9.67 -9.35 0.84
N PHE A 297 10.58 -9.29 1.81
CA PHE A 297 11.93 -8.80 1.59
C PHE A 297 12.65 -9.59 0.49
N PHE A 298 12.61 -10.93 0.56
CA PHE A 298 13.18 -11.76 -0.50
C PHE A 298 12.46 -11.64 -1.84
N LEU A 299 11.15 -11.40 -1.82
CA LEU A 299 10.39 -11.10 -3.03
C LEU A 299 10.97 -9.86 -3.74
N PHE A 300 11.19 -8.78 -3.01
CA PHE A 300 11.75 -7.55 -3.58
C PHE A 300 13.17 -7.74 -4.09
N LEU A 301 14.00 -8.48 -3.38
CA LEU A 301 15.34 -8.83 -3.89
C LEU A 301 15.28 -9.58 -5.23
N MET A 302 14.32 -10.48 -5.39
CA MET A 302 14.14 -11.24 -6.64
C MET A 302 13.56 -10.39 -7.79
N PHE A 303 12.96 -9.25 -7.52
CA PHE A 303 12.55 -8.34 -8.58
C PHE A 303 13.71 -7.67 -9.30
N ASP A 304 14.86 -7.49 -8.68
CA ASP A 304 16.06 -6.94 -9.34
C ASP A 304 16.52 -7.81 -10.51
N PRO A 305 16.86 -9.11 -10.34
CA PRO A 305 17.20 -9.96 -11.48
C PRO A 305 16.03 -10.14 -12.46
N PHE A 306 14.78 -10.15 -11.99
CA PHE A 306 13.61 -10.21 -12.86
C PHE A 306 13.58 -9.04 -13.85
N LEU A 307 13.69 -7.80 -13.37
CA LEU A 307 13.67 -6.60 -14.21
C LEU A 307 14.95 -6.46 -15.03
N THR A 308 16.10 -6.81 -14.46
CA THR A 308 17.39 -6.78 -15.15
C THR A 308 17.38 -7.69 -16.38
N PHE A 309 16.89 -8.92 -16.26
CA PHE A 309 16.85 -9.84 -17.40
C PHE A 309 15.88 -9.39 -18.50
N ILE A 310 14.77 -8.74 -18.14
CA ILE A 310 13.86 -8.14 -19.12
C ILE A 310 14.55 -6.96 -19.82
N ALA A 311 15.22 -6.08 -19.09
CA ALA A 311 15.96 -4.95 -19.65
C ALA A 311 17.11 -5.43 -20.58
N ASP A 312 17.91 -6.38 -20.13
CA ASP A 312 19.03 -6.96 -20.91
C ASP A 312 18.57 -7.61 -22.22
N SER A 313 17.31 -8.00 -22.32
CA SER A 313 16.76 -8.57 -23.55
C SER A 313 16.44 -7.54 -24.63
N GLY A 314 16.44 -6.22 -24.30
CA GLY A 314 15.99 -5.15 -25.18
C GLY A 314 14.47 -5.08 -25.35
N ALA A 315 13.71 -5.71 -24.44
CA ALA A 315 12.27 -5.81 -24.54
C ALA A 315 11.56 -4.46 -24.31
N PHE A 316 12.11 -3.61 -23.47
CA PHE A 316 11.52 -2.29 -23.19
C PHE A 316 11.65 -1.35 -24.40
N GLU A 317 12.79 -1.38 -25.10
CA GLU A 317 13.03 -0.67 -26.35
C GLU A 317 12.10 -1.16 -27.46
N ALA A 318 11.89 -2.47 -27.55
CA ALA A 318 10.98 -3.05 -28.53
C ALA A 318 9.51 -2.64 -28.27
N ILE A 319 9.09 -2.53 -27.01
CA ILE A 319 7.76 -1.98 -26.67
C ILE A 319 7.65 -0.51 -27.12
N LEU A 320 8.68 0.30 -26.86
CA LEU A 320 8.69 1.69 -27.25
C LEU A 320 8.49 1.82 -28.77
N GLU A 321 9.28 1.09 -29.57
CA GLU A 321 9.18 1.10 -31.04
C GLU A 321 7.77 0.70 -31.53
N LEU A 322 7.19 -0.37 -30.98
CA LEU A 322 5.84 -0.81 -31.31
C LEU A 322 4.77 0.19 -30.89
N SER A 323 5.03 1.00 -29.88
CA SER A 323 4.08 1.98 -29.36
C SER A 323 4.20 3.35 -30.02
N MET A 324 5.23 3.61 -30.85
CA MET A 324 5.46 4.90 -31.52
C MET A 324 4.25 5.44 -32.29
N PRO A 325 3.47 4.65 -33.07
CA PRO A 325 2.29 5.17 -33.75
C PRO A 325 1.21 5.65 -32.79
N LEU A 326 1.06 4.97 -31.66
CA LEU A 326 0.11 5.34 -30.60
C LEU A 326 0.56 6.61 -29.87
N ILE A 327 1.85 6.70 -29.56
CA ILE A 327 2.46 7.88 -28.92
C ILE A 327 2.29 9.12 -29.79
N ALA A 328 2.53 9.00 -31.10
CA ALA A 328 2.40 10.09 -32.05
C ALA A 328 0.98 10.67 -32.13
N THR A 329 -0.04 9.83 -31.89
CA THR A 329 -1.44 10.25 -31.95
C THR A 329 -2.01 10.69 -30.62
N ALA A 330 -1.60 10.07 -29.51
CA ALA A 330 -2.22 10.21 -28.20
C ALA A 330 -1.40 11.10 -27.24
N GLY A 331 -0.09 11.32 -27.49
CA GLY A 331 0.80 12.14 -26.67
C GLY A 331 0.84 11.72 -25.20
N SER A 332 1.24 12.64 -24.34
CA SER A 332 1.31 12.42 -22.87
C SER A 332 -0.01 11.94 -22.28
N PHE A 333 -1.14 12.48 -22.77
CA PHE A 333 -2.47 12.12 -22.29
C PHE A 333 -2.80 10.65 -22.52
N GLY A 334 -2.55 10.15 -23.75
CA GLY A 334 -2.81 8.75 -24.08
C GLY A 334 -1.95 7.79 -23.28
N ILE A 335 -0.65 8.11 -23.13
CA ILE A 335 0.28 7.32 -22.29
C ILE A 335 -0.22 7.25 -20.85
N ALA A 336 -0.57 8.39 -20.26
CA ALA A 336 -1.07 8.45 -18.89
C ALA A 336 -2.31 7.58 -18.67
N ILE A 337 -3.31 7.70 -19.54
CA ILE A 337 -4.56 6.92 -19.42
C ILE A 337 -4.30 5.43 -19.61
N ILE A 338 -3.55 5.04 -20.65
CA ILE A 338 -3.26 3.63 -20.93
C ILE A 338 -2.48 3.01 -19.79
N SER A 339 -1.42 3.67 -19.30
CA SER A 339 -0.60 3.17 -18.19
C SER A 339 -1.43 3.01 -16.91
N ALA A 340 -2.26 4.00 -16.58
CA ALA A 340 -3.15 3.92 -15.42
C ALA A 340 -4.16 2.78 -15.56
N VAL A 341 -4.83 2.65 -16.71
CA VAL A 341 -5.83 1.60 -16.93
C VAL A 341 -5.20 0.21 -16.92
N VAL A 342 -4.06 0.01 -17.59
CA VAL A 342 -3.31 -1.26 -17.54
C VAL A 342 -2.95 -1.60 -16.11
N GLY A 343 -2.46 -0.63 -15.35
CA GLY A 343 -2.11 -0.81 -13.95
C GLY A 343 -3.31 -1.14 -13.06
N ILE A 344 -4.47 -0.48 -13.24
CA ILE A 344 -5.70 -0.75 -12.46
C ILE A 344 -6.13 -2.22 -12.55
N PHE A 345 -5.94 -2.86 -13.69
CA PHE A 345 -6.26 -4.29 -13.89
C PHE A 345 -5.07 -5.22 -13.60
N GLY A 346 -4.03 -4.72 -12.92
CA GLY A 346 -2.87 -5.50 -12.50
C GLY A 346 -3.13 -6.45 -11.35
N ILE A 347 -2.09 -6.74 -10.55
CA ILE A 347 -2.11 -7.80 -9.53
C ILE A 347 -2.38 -7.21 -8.16
N GLN A 348 -3.48 -7.64 -7.52
CA GLN A 348 -3.80 -7.24 -6.16
C GLN A 348 -2.78 -7.79 -5.15
N GLY A 349 -2.50 -7.01 -4.11
CA GLY A 349 -1.58 -7.39 -3.03
C GLY A 349 -0.09 -7.24 -3.37
N ALA A 350 0.25 -6.82 -4.61
CA ALA A 350 1.61 -6.60 -5.06
C ALA A 350 1.84 -5.15 -5.55
N ALA A 351 1.24 -4.17 -4.88
CA ALA A 351 1.16 -2.79 -5.34
C ALA A 351 2.53 -2.14 -5.66
N VAL A 352 3.58 -2.43 -4.89
CA VAL A 352 4.94 -1.93 -5.16
C VAL A 352 5.51 -2.55 -6.42
N ALA A 353 5.41 -3.87 -6.56
CA ALA A 353 5.84 -4.56 -7.77
C ALA A 353 5.06 -4.08 -9.00
N GLN A 354 3.76 -3.85 -8.84
CA GLN A 354 2.90 -3.28 -9.87
C GLN A 354 3.37 -1.87 -10.29
N ALA A 355 3.71 -1.01 -9.34
CA ALA A 355 4.24 0.33 -9.60
C ALA A 355 5.54 0.28 -10.42
N LEU A 356 6.46 -0.59 -10.02
CA LEU A 356 7.74 -0.79 -10.72
C LEU A 356 7.55 -1.34 -12.13
N MET A 357 6.63 -2.29 -12.32
CA MET A 357 6.32 -2.84 -13.64
C MET A 357 5.69 -1.80 -14.57
N VAL A 358 4.72 -1.02 -14.08
CA VAL A 358 4.12 0.07 -14.84
C VAL A 358 5.20 1.08 -15.23
N ASP A 359 6.05 1.47 -14.29
CA ASP A 359 7.14 2.40 -14.59
C ASP A 359 8.12 1.81 -15.61
N SER A 360 8.63 0.61 -15.40
CA SER A 360 9.62 0.00 -16.30
C SER A 360 9.12 -0.16 -17.74
N VAL A 361 7.84 -0.53 -17.90
CA VAL A 361 7.23 -0.70 -19.23
C VAL A 361 6.98 0.63 -19.92
N PHE A 362 6.46 1.63 -19.20
CA PHE A 362 6.02 2.88 -19.82
C PHE A 362 7.04 4.02 -19.69
N ARG A 363 8.08 3.91 -18.87
CA ARG A 363 9.11 4.93 -18.67
C ARG A 363 9.75 5.40 -19.98
N PRO A 364 10.17 4.52 -20.92
CA PRO A 364 10.72 4.98 -22.18
C PRO A 364 9.77 5.88 -23.00
N MET A 365 8.47 5.62 -22.91
CA MET A 365 7.45 6.43 -23.59
C MET A 365 7.25 7.78 -22.88
N VAL A 366 7.25 7.76 -21.53
CA VAL A 366 7.15 8.96 -20.68
C VAL A 366 8.30 9.91 -20.94
N ASP A 367 9.53 9.38 -20.98
CA ASP A 367 10.74 10.15 -21.24
C ASP A 367 10.76 10.68 -22.68
N TYR A 368 10.29 9.90 -23.64
CA TYR A 368 10.19 10.30 -25.05
C TYR A 368 9.26 11.51 -25.26
N VAL A 369 8.09 11.53 -24.60
CA VAL A 369 7.15 12.66 -24.70
C VAL A 369 7.47 13.81 -23.75
N GLY A 370 8.46 13.65 -22.87
CA GLY A 370 8.86 14.66 -21.91
C GLY A 370 7.81 14.91 -20.80
N MET A 371 7.03 13.87 -20.40
CA MET A 371 6.01 14.02 -19.36
C MET A 371 6.64 14.36 -18.02
N ASP A 372 6.09 15.37 -17.33
CA ASP A 372 6.56 15.79 -16.02
C ASP A 372 6.31 14.69 -14.96
N MET A 373 7.29 14.46 -14.08
CA MET A 373 7.20 13.48 -13.00
C MET A 373 6.07 13.79 -12.00
N ARG A 374 5.61 15.04 -11.93
CA ARG A 374 4.44 15.42 -11.13
C ARG A 374 3.13 14.82 -11.67
N ALA A 375 3.00 14.67 -12.99
CA ALA A 375 1.90 13.93 -13.59
C ALA A 375 2.13 12.42 -13.49
N TRP A 376 3.36 11.96 -13.78
CA TRP A 376 3.70 10.55 -13.79
C TRP A 376 3.51 9.87 -12.43
N VAL A 377 3.84 10.54 -11.33
CA VAL A 377 3.65 9.98 -9.98
C VAL A 377 2.18 9.65 -9.67
N LEU A 378 1.25 10.46 -10.19
CA LEU A 378 -0.18 10.20 -10.03
C LEU A 378 -0.62 9.00 -10.88
N VAL A 379 -0.12 8.88 -12.12
CA VAL A 379 -0.35 7.72 -13.00
C VAL A 379 0.05 6.43 -12.30
N ILE A 380 1.28 6.38 -11.77
CA ILE A 380 1.81 5.18 -11.10
C ILE A 380 1.01 4.87 -9.84
N LEU A 381 0.66 5.87 -9.02
CA LEU A 381 -0.11 5.68 -7.81
C LEU A 381 -1.51 5.11 -8.14
N ILE A 382 -2.18 5.62 -9.16
CA ILE A 382 -3.47 5.10 -9.63
C ILE A 382 -3.29 3.67 -10.16
N GLY A 383 -2.36 3.45 -11.07
CA GLY A 383 -2.13 2.16 -11.70
C GLY A 383 -1.75 1.05 -10.72
N SER A 384 -1.09 1.39 -9.60
CA SER A 384 -0.67 0.39 -8.62
C SER A 384 -1.67 0.18 -7.48
N GLN A 385 -2.42 1.20 -7.08
CA GLN A 385 -3.23 1.16 -5.86
C GLN A 385 -4.73 0.98 -6.13
N MET A 386 -5.23 1.46 -7.28
CA MET A 386 -6.65 1.32 -7.60
C MET A 386 -7.05 -0.11 -7.97
N THR A 387 -6.10 -0.99 -8.21
CA THR A 387 -6.29 -2.43 -8.34
C THR A 387 -7.06 -3.03 -7.17
N SER A 388 -6.82 -2.53 -5.95
CA SER A 388 -7.52 -2.95 -4.72
C SER A 388 -9.03 -2.66 -4.72
N PHE A 389 -9.52 -1.90 -5.70
CA PHE A 389 -10.92 -1.48 -5.82
C PHE A 389 -11.60 -1.97 -7.10
N ALA A 390 -10.84 -2.39 -8.11
CA ALA A 390 -11.33 -2.61 -9.46
C ALA A 390 -12.17 -3.90 -9.60
N TYR A 391 -11.76 -4.97 -8.93
CA TYR A 391 -12.37 -6.28 -9.05
C TYR A 391 -12.22 -7.10 -7.74
N PRO A 392 -13.01 -8.19 -7.56
CA PRO A 392 -12.91 -9.03 -6.37
C PRO A 392 -11.52 -9.62 -6.20
N GLY A 393 -10.87 -9.33 -5.07
CA GLY A 393 -9.52 -9.81 -4.79
C GLY A 393 -9.15 -9.69 -3.32
N LEU A 394 -7.85 -9.84 -3.03
CA LEU A 394 -7.32 -10.00 -1.67
C LEU A 394 -7.79 -8.90 -0.71
N ASP A 395 -7.65 -7.63 -1.10
CA ASP A 395 -7.94 -6.49 -0.22
C ASP A 395 -9.44 -6.34 0.07
N ILE A 396 -10.29 -6.59 -0.95
CA ILE A 396 -11.73 -6.60 -0.79
C ILE A 396 -12.15 -7.71 0.17
N PHE A 397 -11.67 -8.94 -0.06
CA PHE A 397 -12.04 -10.08 0.79
C PHE A 397 -11.48 -9.95 2.21
N ALA A 398 -10.28 -9.37 2.38
CA ALA A 398 -9.72 -9.08 3.68
C ALA A 398 -10.59 -8.09 4.47
N ALA A 399 -10.98 -6.98 3.84
CA ALA A 399 -11.87 -5.99 4.47
C ALA A 399 -13.24 -6.58 4.81
N MET A 400 -13.82 -7.39 3.90
CA MET A 400 -15.08 -8.10 4.14
C MET A 400 -14.97 -9.09 5.30
N GLY A 401 -13.89 -9.87 5.37
CA GLY A 401 -13.63 -10.82 6.46
C GLY A 401 -13.48 -10.12 7.81
N ILE A 402 -12.73 -9.01 7.86
CA ILE A 402 -12.56 -8.17 9.06
C ILE A 402 -13.90 -7.61 9.53
N ALA A 403 -14.69 -7.05 8.60
CA ALA A 403 -16.00 -6.48 8.90
C ALA A 403 -17.12 -7.55 9.11
N ARG A 404 -16.82 -8.82 8.88
CA ARG A 404 -17.76 -9.96 8.99
C ARG A 404 -18.95 -9.84 8.04
N THR A 405 -18.70 -9.41 6.79
CA THR A 405 -19.73 -9.35 5.73
C THR A 405 -19.42 -10.27 4.56
N THR A 406 -20.45 -10.77 3.88
CA THR A 406 -20.33 -11.51 2.62
C THR A 406 -20.82 -10.70 1.41
N ASN A 407 -21.34 -9.50 1.64
CA ASN A 407 -21.93 -8.66 0.60
C ASN A 407 -20.87 -7.85 -0.16
N ILE A 408 -20.45 -8.36 -1.30
CA ILE A 408 -19.40 -7.73 -2.14
C ILE A 408 -19.90 -6.51 -2.95
N LYS A 409 -21.20 -6.40 -3.21
CA LYS A 409 -21.75 -5.35 -4.10
C LYS A 409 -21.43 -3.93 -3.62
N PRO A 410 -21.56 -3.59 -2.33
CA PRO A 410 -21.15 -2.27 -1.82
C PRO A 410 -19.67 -1.98 -2.04
N MET A 411 -18.81 -2.99 -1.88
CA MET A 411 -17.37 -2.86 -2.06
C MET A 411 -17.02 -2.44 -3.49
N LEU A 412 -17.51 -3.21 -4.46
CA LEU A 412 -17.25 -2.92 -5.88
C LEU A 412 -17.84 -1.58 -6.31
N ARG A 413 -19.05 -1.25 -5.88
CA ARG A 413 -19.67 0.04 -6.20
C ARG A 413 -18.85 1.21 -5.64
N ASN A 414 -18.41 1.15 -4.39
CA ASN A 414 -17.57 2.17 -3.78
C ASN A 414 -16.23 2.27 -4.51
N GLY A 415 -15.64 1.13 -4.84
CA GLY A 415 -14.37 1.03 -5.55
C GLY A 415 -14.42 1.70 -6.92
N TRP A 416 -15.41 1.39 -7.74
CA TRP A 416 -15.54 2.01 -9.07
C TRP A 416 -15.81 3.52 -9.03
N MET A 417 -16.52 4.02 -8.03
CA MET A 417 -16.68 5.47 -7.84
C MET A 417 -15.36 6.14 -7.46
N ILE A 418 -14.54 5.48 -6.66
CA ILE A 418 -13.18 5.94 -6.30
C ILE A 418 -12.28 5.94 -7.55
N ILE A 419 -12.28 4.86 -8.34
CA ILE A 419 -11.50 4.77 -9.58
C ILE A 419 -11.90 5.89 -10.55
N LEU A 420 -13.18 6.14 -10.72
CA LEU A 420 -13.65 7.21 -11.59
C LEU A 420 -13.13 8.58 -11.11
N ALA A 421 -13.20 8.86 -9.82
CA ALA A 421 -12.65 10.11 -9.27
C ALA A 421 -11.12 10.20 -9.42
N ALA A 422 -10.40 9.08 -9.25
CA ALA A 422 -8.97 9.02 -9.47
C ALA A 422 -8.60 9.30 -10.95
N LEU A 423 -9.36 8.75 -11.90
CA LEU A 423 -9.17 9.04 -13.32
C LEU A 423 -9.49 10.50 -13.68
N ILE A 424 -10.48 11.11 -13.03
CA ILE A 424 -10.73 12.56 -13.19
C ILE A 424 -9.55 13.37 -12.66
N ALA A 425 -9.01 13.02 -11.49
CA ALA A 425 -7.83 13.68 -10.94
C ALA A 425 -6.61 13.51 -11.87
N LEU A 426 -6.46 12.33 -12.50
CA LEU A 426 -5.43 12.08 -13.50
C LEU A 426 -5.54 13.00 -14.70
N VAL A 427 -6.75 13.12 -15.27
CA VAL A 427 -6.99 14.02 -16.43
C VAL A 427 -6.61 15.45 -16.06
N VAL A 428 -7.02 15.93 -14.90
CA VAL A 428 -6.66 17.28 -14.41
C VAL A 428 -5.15 17.43 -14.25
N SER A 429 -4.47 16.44 -13.66
CA SER A 429 -3.02 16.47 -13.48
C SER A 429 -2.27 16.50 -14.81
N VAL A 430 -2.68 15.70 -15.78
CA VAL A 430 -2.03 15.68 -17.11
C VAL A 430 -2.28 16.97 -17.90
N VAL A 431 -3.45 17.59 -17.76
CA VAL A 431 -3.73 18.90 -18.38
C VAL A 431 -2.85 20.01 -17.80
N ILE A 432 -2.49 19.91 -16.50
CA ILE A 432 -1.69 20.94 -15.81
C ILE A 432 -0.18 20.70 -16.00
N PHE A 433 0.27 19.45 -16.02
CA PHE A 433 1.69 19.07 -15.93
C PHE A 433 2.15 18.12 -17.07
N GLY A 434 1.26 17.67 -17.95
CA GLY A 434 1.56 16.67 -18.97
C GLY A 434 2.17 17.16 -20.27
#